data_a77c6af57d19ef746dc4260233ff174c
#
_entry.id   a77c6af57d19ef746dc4260233ff174c
#
_cell.length_a   1.000
_cell.length_b   1.000
_cell.length_c   1.000
_cell.angle_alpha   90.00
_cell.angle_beta   90.00
_cell.angle_gamma   90.00
#
_symmetry.space_group_name_H-M   'P 1'
#
loop_
_entity.id
_entity.type
_entity.pdbx_description
1 polymer ?
#
loop_
_entity_poly.entity_id
_entity_poly.type
_entity_poly.pdbx_seq_one_letter_code
_entity_poly.pdbx_strand_id
1 'polypeptide(L)'
;MKFLHTADWQIGKPFQSITDTSKREALRQKRLDTVRGLKSLIVKEKLDFVLVCGDLFDSATPDQATVSGLCAAIGELEVPVYVIPGNHDHGGPGCIWEQAFFIQEQEQLAPNFHILLEAKSVVLEEAVLLPCPLLRRHESVDPTAWLRSEPEGLPQELPRIVLAHGSTQGFSSSGESDNESGINRINIDQLPTGSYDYVALGDWHGMKQITNNAWFCGTPEQDRFAKGEGNQPGNVLSVEISDRDQTPSVEIFKTGQIGWHAPDAFQLNCETDLDGLKAQLDELLGGRASSDLLKLSVGGALSFNGIERFEQLMESLRARLIRLELDQDIQVEPSEEELDALSERQDPLIAQVAKELRDSIETDPLARDALRELQLHIRKAEA
;
A
#
# COMPACT_ATOMS: atom_id res chain seq x y z
N MET A 1 -22.56 -17.90 10.57
CA MET A 1 -21.31 -18.07 9.81
C MET A 1 -20.39 -16.89 10.02
N LYS A 2 -19.09 -17.12 9.95
CA LYS A 2 -18.06 -16.07 10.08
C LYS A 2 -17.02 -16.22 8.99
N PHE A 3 -16.70 -15.16 8.23
CA PHE A 3 -15.78 -15.23 7.09
C PHE A 3 -14.82 -14.04 7.03
N LEU A 4 -13.73 -14.20 6.27
CA LEU A 4 -12.78 -13.15 5.99
C LEU A 4 -13.11 -12.45 4.67
N HIS A 5 -13.23 -11.12 4.68
CA HIS A 5 -13.32 -10.29 3.49
C HIS A 5 -11.99 -9.58 3.24
N THR A 6 -11.39 -9.82 2.09
CA THR A 6 -10.14 -9.23 1.62
C THR A 6 -10.19 -8.98 0.12
N ALA A 7 -9.28 -8.17 -0.43
CA ALA A 7 -9.13 -7.86 -1.85
C ALA A 7 -7.73 -7.30 -2.14
N ASP A 8 -7.43 -7.01 -3.39
CA ASP A 8 -6.28 -6.22 -3.81
C ASP A 8 -4.93 -6.76 -3.28
N TRP A 9 -4.77 -8.08 -3.33
CA TRP A 9 -3.52 -8.72 -2.90
C TRP A 9 -2.36 -8.32 -3.80
N GLN A 10 -2.62 -8.10 -5.10
CA GLN A 10 -1.67 -7.67 -6.12
C GLN A 10 -0.32 -8.39 -6.04
N ILE A 11 -0.37 -9.73 -5.93
CA ILE A 11 0.83 -10.57 -5.90
C ILE A 11 1.55 -10.45 -7.24
N GLY A 12 2.87 -10.31 -7.18
CA GLY A 12 3.70 -10.04 -8.35
C GLY A 12 3.91 -8.55 -8.65
N LYS A 13 3.39 -7.64 -7.82
CA LYS A 13 3.59 -6.19 -7.99
C LYS A 13 5.07 -5.84 -8.15
N PRO A 14 5.45 -5.10 -9.23
CA PRO A 14 6.86 -4.96 -9.61
C PRO A 14 7.66 -3.99 -8.74
N PHE A 15 7.03 -3.04 -8.04
CA PHE A 15 7.68 -1.98 -7.23
C PHE A 15 8.88 -1.33 -7.94
N GLN A 16 8.73 -0.95 -9.20
CA GLN A 16 9.82 -0.44 -10.06
C GLN A 16 10.55 0.79 -9.51
N SER A 17 9.89 1.57 -8.65
CA SER A 17 10.48 2.73 -8.00
C SER A 17 11.57 2.37 -6.95
N ILE A 18 11.71 1.08 -6.60
CA ILE A 18 12.76 0.58 -5.72
C ILE A 18 13.85 -0.01 -6.60
N THR A 19 14.99 0.67 -6.68
CA THR A 19 16.10 0.31 -7.58
C THR A 19 16.90 -0.90 -7.07
N ASP A 20 17.03 -1.04 -5.75
CA ASP A 20 17.69 -2.18 -5.12
C ASP A 20 16.85 -3.46 -5.30
N THR A 21 17.39 -4.41 -6.04
CA THR A 21 16.70 -5.66 -6.39
C THR A 21 16.38 -6.51 -5.15
N SER A 22 17.27 -6.56 -4.16
CA SER A 22 17.09 -7.35 -2.95
C SER A 22 15.96 -6.75 -2.07
N LYS A 23 15.94 -5.43 -1.90
CA LYS A 23 14.89 -4.71 -1.17
C LYS A 23 13.53 -4.84 -1.86
N ARG A 24 13.52 -4.76 -3.19
CA ARG A 24 12.31 -4.94 -4.00
C ARG A 24 11.74 -6.35 -3.87
N GLU A 25 12.59 -7.36 -3.93
CA GLU A 25 12.16 -8.76 -3.79
C GLU A 25 11.68 -9.08 -2.37
N ALA A 26 12.34 -8.54 -1.35
CA ALA A 26 11.88 -8.63 0.03
C ALA A 26 10.47 -8.03 0.21
N LEU A 27 10.17 -6.90 -0.45
CA LEU A 27 8.84 -6.27 -0.41
C LEU A 27 7.78 -7.15 -1.11
N ARG A 28 8.11 -7.74 -2.26
CA ARG A 28 7.23 -8.69 -2.96
C ARG A 28 6.94 -9.93 -2.10
N GLN A 29 7.97 -10.48 -1.48
CA GLN A 29 7.84 -11.65 -0.61
C GLN A 29 6.95 -11.34 0.61
N LYS A 30 7.09 -10.17 1.22
CA LYS A 30 6.25 -9.74 2.36
C LYS A 30 4.76 -9.74 2.04
N ARG A 31 4.35 -9.35 0.82
CA ARG A 31 2.95 -9.43 0.41
C ARG A 31 2.44 -10.87 0.44
N LEU A 32 3.24 -11.81 -0.05
CA LEU A 32 2.91 -13.23 -0.03
C LEU A 32 2.89 -13.80 1.39
N ASP A 33 3.83 -13.36 2.24
CA ASP A 33 3.89 -13.75 3.65
C ASP A 33 2.68 -13.22 4.44
N THR A 34 2.17 -12.03 4.08
CA THR A 34 0.94 -11.49 4.66
C THR A 34 -0.27 -12.38 4.33
N VAL A 35 -0.36 -12.89 3.09
CA VAL A 35 -1.41 -13.86 2.72
C VAL A 35 -1.30 -15.12 3.57
N ARG A 36 -0.10 -15.71 3.71
CA ARG A 36 0.13 -16.87 4.59
C ARG A 36 -0.24 -16.58 6.05
N GLY A 37 0.06 -15.36 6.51
CA GLY A 37 -0.25 -14.90 7.86
C GLY A 37 -1.74 -14.90 8.20
N LEU A 38 -2.63 -14.83 7.20
CA LEU A 38 -4.08 -14.92 7.38
C LEU A 38 -4.51 -16.25 8.03
N LYS A 39 -3.72 -17.32 7.87
CA LYS A 39 -3.96 -18.61 8.53
C LYS A 39 -4.13 -18.46 10.05
N SER A 40 -3.26 -17.67 10.68
CA SER A 40 -3.33 -17.47 12.13
C SER A 40 -4.62 -16.79 12.56
N LEU A 41 -5.10 -15.81 11.75
CA LEU A 41 -6.35 -15.12 11.99
C LEU A 41 -7.54 -16.05 11.78
N ILE A 42 -7.54 -16.83 10.68
CA ILE A 42 -8.58 -17.80 10.35
C ILE A 42 -8.79 -18.78 11.51
N VAL A 43 -7.72 -19.34 12.04
CA VAL A 43 -7.78 -20.30 13.16
C VAL A 43 -8.25 -19.61 14.45
N LYS A 44 -7.70 -18.43 14.76
CA LYS A 44 -8.04 -17.70 16.00
C LYS A 44 -9.50 -17.29 16.04
N GLU A 45 -10.00 -16.73 14.94
CA GLU A 45 -11.36 -16.22 14.84
C GLU A 45 -12.39 -17.28 14.39
N LYS A 46 -11.93 -18.51 14.07
CA LYS A 46 -12.74 -19.63 13.59
C LYS A 46 -13.56 -19.27 12.35
N LEU A 47 -12.86 -18.74 11.35
CA LEU A 47 -13.49 -18.31 10.10
C LEU A 47 -13.79 -19.52 9.22
N ASP A 48 -14.98 -19.56 8.63
CA ASP A 48 -15.47 -20.66 7.82
C ASP A 48 -14.88 -20.67 6.42
N PHE A 49 -14.67 -19.48 5.83
CA PHE A 49 -14.10 -19.29 4.50
C PHE A 49 -13.50 -17.87 4.32
N VAL A 50 -12.84 -17.67 3.19
CA VAL A 50 -12.26 -16.38 2.76
C VAL A 50 -12.93 -15.93 1.48
N LEU A 51 -13.32 -14.66 1.40
CA LEU A 51 -13.75 -13.98 0.18
C LEU A 51 -12.67 -13.01 -0.28
N VAL A 52 -12.27 -13.12 -1.56
CA VAL A 52 -11.31 -12.20 -2.18
C VAL A 52 -11.97 -11.46 -3.34
N CYS A 53 -12.20 -10.17 -3.13
CA CYS A 53 -12.95 -9.34 -4.07
C CYS A 53 -12.05 -8.70 -5.13
N GLY A 54 -11.36 -9.53 -5.94
CA GLY A 54 -10.57 -9.12 -7.10
C GLY A 54 -9.12 -8.75 -6.80
N ASP A 55 -8.35 -8.60 -7.88
CA ASP A 55 -6.96 -8.17 -7.92
C ASP A 55 -6.01 -9.02 -7.04
N LEU A 56 -6.09 -10.36 -7.19
CA LEU A 56 -5.12 -11.26 -6.58
C LEU A 56 -3.73 -11.05 -7.17
N PHE A 57 -3.65 -10.95 -8.50
CA PHE A 57 -2.44 -10.65 -9.22
C PHE A 57 -2.37 -9.17 -9.61
N ASP A 58 -1.16 -8.59 -9.61
CA ASP A 58 -0.94 -7.22 -10.11
C ASP A 58 -1.01 -7.11 -11.64
N SER A 59 -1.03 -8.24 -12.34
CA SER A 59 -1.03 -8.32 -13.80
C SER A 59 -1.88 -9.47 -14.31
N ALA A 60 -2.51 -9.28 -15.46
CA ALA A 60 -3.24 -10.34 -16.17
C ALA A 60 -2.33 -11.47 -16.68
N THR A 61 -1.01 -11.26 -16.68
CA THR A 61 -0.01 -12.24 -17.14
C THR A 61 1.11 -12.40 -16.10
N PRO A 62 0.80 -12.92 -14.90
CA PRO A 62 1.82 -13.20 -13.88
C PRO A 62 2.77 -14.29 -14.37
N ASP A 63 4.02 -14.27 -13.91
CA ASP A 63 4.96 -15.35 -14.17
C ASP A 63 4.60 -16.63 -13.38
N GLN A 64 5.15 -17.76 -13.82
CA GLN A 64 4.85 -19.07 -13.21
C GLN A 64 5.23 -19.14 -11.73
N ALA A 65 6.33 -18.53 -11.34
CA ALA A 65 6.76 -18.52 -9.93
C ALA A 65 5.76 -17.75 -9.05
N THR A 66 5.22 -16.64 -9.56
CA THR A 66 4.17 -15.86 -8.89
C THR A 66 2.88 -16.66 -8.74
N VAL A 67 2.47 -17.40 -9.79
CA VAL A 67 1.28 -18.27 -9.75
C VAL A 67 1.46 -19.39 -8.73
N SER A 68 2.57 -20.14 -8.80
CA SER A 68 2.86 -21.24 -7.88
C SER A 68 2.95 -20.77 -6.43
N GLY A 69 3.64 -19.64 -6.19
CA GLY A 69 3.75 -19.03 -4.86
C GLY A 69 2.40 -18.63 -4.26
N LEU A 70 1.49 -18.07 -5.07
CA LEU A 70 0.15 -17.71 -4.62
C LEU A 70 -0.69 -18.97 -4.33
N CYS A 71 -0.69 -19.95 -5.22
CA CYS A 71 -1.42 -21.21 -5.00
C CYS A 71 -0.95 -21.88 -3.69
N ALA A 72 0.37 -21.98 -3.47
CA ALA A 72 0.90 -22.53 -2.22
C ALA A 72 0.41 -21.76 -0.99
N ALA A 73 0.43 -20.41 -1.03
CA ALA A 73 -0.03 -19.59 0.08
C ALA A 73 -1.53 -19.75 0.36
N ILE A 74 -2.36 -19.90 -0.67
CA ILE A 74 -3.82 -20.14 -0.53
C ILE A 74 -4.06 -21.54 0.04
N GLY A 75 -3.34 -22.56 -0.43
CA GLY A 75 -3.46 -23.92 0.10
C GLY A 75 -3.17 -24.02 1.60
N GLU A 76 -2.19 -23.24 2.08
CA GLU A 76 -1.84 -23.17 3.50
C GLU A 76 -2.97 -22.60 4.39
N LEU A 77 -3.97 -21.89 3.84
CA LEU A 77 -5.07 -21.33 4.63
C LEU A 77 -6.03 -22.42 5.16
N GLU A 78 -6.15 -23.56 4.46
CA GLU A 78 -6.93 -24.76 4.85
C GLU A 78 -8.44 -24.52 5.06
N VAL A 79 -8.97 -23.41 4.58
CA VAL A 79 -10.42 -23.13 4.46
C VAL A 79 -10.73 -22.78 3.01
N PRO A 80 -12.01 -22.92 2.56
CA PRO A 80 -12.38 -22.49 1.21
C PRO A 80 -12.07 -21.01 0.97
N VAL A 81 -11.47 -20.72 -0.19
CA VAL A 81 -11.15 -19.35 -0.63
C VAL A 81 -11.91 -19.09 -1.93
N TYR A 82 -12.90 -18.23 -1.88
CA TYR A 82 -13.72 -17.84 -3.03
C TYR A 82 -13.25 -16.49 -3.57
N VAL A 83 -12.97 -16.46 -4.86
CA VAL A 83 -12.33 -15.31 -5.52
C VAL A 83 -13.11 -14.90 -6.74
N ILE A 84 -13.34 -13.62 -6.92
CA ILE A 84 -13.72 -13.03 -8.20
C ILE A 84 -12.52 -12.35 -8.84
N PRO A 85 -12.38 -12.32 -10.18
CA PRO A 85 -11.42 -11.47 -10.86
C PRO A 85 -11.68 -9.98 -10.64
N GLY A 86 -10.58 -9.20 -10.54
CA GLY A 86 -10.59 -7.75 -10.58
C GLY A 86 -10.22 -7.19 -11.95
N ASN A 87 -9.73 -5.95 -12.01
CA ASN A 87 -9.34 -5.32 -13.26
C ASN A 87 -7.88 -5.63 -13.65
N HIS A 88 -7.02 -5.98 -12.70
CA HIS A 88 -5.64 -6.41 -12.98
C HIS A 88 -5.57 -7.85 -13.48
N ASP A 89 -6.44 -8.72 -12.99
CA ASP A 89 -6.47 -10.16 -13.25
C ASP A 89 -7.81 -10.65 -13.85
N HIS A 90 -8.42 -9.82 -14.71
CA HIS A 90 -9.76 -10.02 -15.25
C HIS A 90 -10.01 -11.40 -15.86
N GLY A 91 -11.28 -11.88 -15.79
CA GLY A 91 -11.72 -13.23 -16.14
C GLY A 91 -12.16 -13.44 -17.59
N GLY A 92 -11.72 -12.59 -18.55
CA GLY A 92 -12.07 -12.75 -19.95
C GLY A 92 -11.40 -13.93 -20.63
N PRO A 93 -11.82 -14.30 -21.86
CA PRO A 93 -11.25 -15.42 -22.58
C PRO A 93 -9.73 -15.35 -22.72
N GLY A 94 -9.04 -16.46 -22.41
CA GLY A 94 -7.59 -16.56 -22.43
C GLY A 94 -6.89 -15.93 -21.20
N CYS A 95 -7.64 -15.59 -20.18
CA CYS A 95 -7.12 -15.07 -18.90
C CYS A 95 -6.24 -16.11 -18.19
N ILE A 96 -5.55 -15.65 -17.14
CA ILE A 96 -4.67 -16.50 -16.31
C ILE A 96 -5.44 -17.71 -15.73
N TRP A 97 -6.69 -17.52 -15.35
CA TRP A 97 -7.54 -18.53 -14.71
C TRP A 97 -7.86 -19.74 -15.60
N GLU A 98 -7.76 -19.58 -16.94
CA GLU A 98 -7.98 -20.64 -17.93
C GLU A 98 -6.68 -21.31 -18.40
N GLN A 99 -5.50 -20.81 -17.97
CA GLN A 99 -4.22 -21.35 -18.43
C GLN A 99 -3.91 -22.71 -17.77
N ALA A 100 -3.46 -23.66 -18.57
CA ALA A 100 -3.18 -25.03 -18.12
C ALA A 100 -2.20 -25.07 -16.92
N PHE A 101 -1.19 -24.20 -16.91
CA PHE A 101 -0.25 -24.11 -15.79
C PHE A 101 -0.96 -23.67 -14.51
N PHE A 102 -1.81 -22.64 -14.56
CA PHE A 102 -2.57 -22.18 -13.41
C PHE A 102 -3.47 -23.28 -12.86
N ILE A 103 -4.23 -23.94 -13.71
CA ILE A 103 -5.16 -25.02 -13.34
C ILE A 103 -4.37 -26.16 -12.64
N GLN A 104 -3.22 -26.56 -13.20
CA GLN A 104 -2.38 -27.60 -12.60
C GLN A 104 -1.87 -27.21 -11.21
N GLU A 105 -1.36 -25.98 -11.03
CA GLU A 105 -0.86 -25.50 -9.73
C GLU A 105 -2.00 -25.35 -8.71
N GLN A 106 -3.16 -24.86 -9.14
CA GLN A 106 -4.34 -24.72 -8.29
C GLN A 106 -4.84 -26.10 -7.81
N GLU A 107 -4.98 -27.09 -8.69
CA GLU A 107 -5.40 -28.45 -8.33
C GLU A 107 -4.42 -29.12 -7.38
N GLN A 108 -3.12 -28.91 -7.57
CA GLN A 108 -2.06 -29.56 -6.79
C GLN A 108 -1.79 -28.89 -5.44
N LEU A 109 -1.74 -27.56 -5.40
CA LEU A 109 -1.29 -26.78 -4.23
C LEU A 109 -2.44 -26.15 -3.46
N ALA A 110 -3.55 -25.85 -4.11
CA ALA A 110 -4.68 -25.11 -3.52
C ALA A 110 -6.05 -25.70 -3.92
N PRO A 111 -6.36 -26.95 -3.55
CA PRO A 111 -7.69 -27.53 -3.85
C PRO A 111 -8.85 -26.78 -3.19
N ASN A 112 -8.55 -25.94 -2.20
CA ASN A 112 -9.47 -25.04 -1.51
C ASN A 112 -9.69 -23.69 -2.22
N PHE A 113 -9.09 -23.46 -3.39
CA PHE A 113 -9.14 -22.21 -4.16
C PHE A 113 -10.26 -22.29 -5.22
N HIS A 114 -11.28 -21.46 -5.11
CA HIS A 114 -12.46 -21.46 -5.99
C HIS A 114 -12.58 -20.12 -6.71
N ILE A 115 -12.34 -20.12 -8.04
CA ILE A 115 -12.43 -18.92 -8.86
C ILE A 115 -13.84 -18.81 -9.43
N LEU A 116 -14.53 -17.70 -9.18
CA LEU A 116 -15.90 -17.43 -9.59
C LEU A 116 -15.88 -16.52 -10.83
N LEU A 117 -15.86 -17.12 -12.01
CA LEU A 117 -15.77 -16.43 -13.30
C LEU A 117 -17.13 -16.04 -13.90
N GLU A 118 -18.23 -16.54 -13.35
CA GLU A 118 -19.56 -16.30 -13.87
C GLU A 118 -20.41 -15.45 -12.92
N ALA A 119 -21.20 -14.55 -13.48
CA ALA A 119 -22.22 -13.80 -12.76
C ALA A 119 -23.43 -14.72 -12.49
N LYS A 120 -23.25 -15.68 -11.57
CA LYS A 120 -24.22 -16.72 -11.24
C LYS A 120 -24.12 -17.05 -9.75
N SER A 121 -25.27 -17.21 -9.10
CA SER A 121 -25.35 -17.59 -7.68
C SER A 121 -24.65 -18.93 -7.39
N VAL A 122 -23.87 -18.96 -6.31
CA VAL A 122 -23.22 -20.15 -5.76
C VAL A 122 -23.79 -20.41 -4.38
N VAL A 123 -24.52 -21.51 -4.23
CA VAL A 123 -25.13 -21.90 -2.95
C VAL A 123 -24.12 -22.72 -2.16
N LEU A 124 -23.73 -22.21 -1.00
CA LEU A 124 -22.92 -22.91 0.00
C LEU A 124 -23.84 -23.50 1.08
N GLU A 125 -23.25 -24.22 2.03
CA GLU A 125 -24.02 -24.79 3.16
C GLU A 125 -24.67 -23.71 4.02
N GLU A 126 -23.97 -22.59 4.28
CA GLU A 126 -24.41 -21.53 5.20
C GLU A 126 -24.63 -20.16 4.55
N ALA A 127 -24.44 -20.02 3.23
CA ALA A 127 -24.59 -18.76 2.51
C ALA A 127 -24.89 -18.94 1.02
N VAL A 128 -25.34 -17.87 0.38
CA VAL A 128 -25.37 -17.74 -1.07
C VAL A 128 -24.39 -16.66 -1.50
N LEU A 129 -23.38 -17.02 -2.29
CA LEU A 129 -22.48 -16.07 -2.90
C LEU A 129 -23.05 -15.58 -4.24
N LEU A 130 -22.94 -14.29 -4.49
CA LEU A 130 -23.44 -13.59 -5.66
C LEU A 130 -22.25 -12.85 -6.33
N PRO A 131 -21.44 -13.59 -7.10
CA PRO A 131 -20.23 -13.04 -7.70
C PRO A 131 -20.54 -12.09 -8.85
N CYS A 132 -19.81 -10.98 -8.89
CA CYS A 132 -19.84 -9.97 -9.94
C CYS A 132 -18.41 -9.79 -10.52
N PRO A 133 -17.87 -10.82 -11.23
CA PRO A 133 -16.50 -10.79 -11.72
C PRO A 133 -16.31 -9.76 -12.82
N LEU A 134 -15.12 -9.13 -12.90
CA LEU A 134 -14.72 -8.34 -14.06
C LEU A 134 -14.17 -9.28 -15.13
N LEU A 135 -14.78 -9.25 -16.32
CA LEU A 135 -14.35 -10.04 -17.49
C LEU A 135 -13.40 -9.26 -18.40
N ARG A 136 -13.20 -7.97 -18.13
CA ARG A 136 -12.28 -7.07 -18.84
C ARG A 136 -11.63 -6.10 -17.87
N ARG A 137 -10.45 -5.63 -18.23
CA ARG A 137 -9.75 -4.61 -17.45
C ARG A 137 -10.58 -3.32 -17.28
N HIS A 138 -11.30 -2.94 -18.30
CA HIS A 138 -12.16 -1.77 -18.34
C HIS A 138 -13.56 -2.22 -18.74
N GLU A 139 -14.44 -2.37 -17.76
CA GLU A 139 -15.83 -2.74 -17.97
C GLU A 139 -16.71 -1.47 -17.90
N SER A 140 -17.51 -1.26 -18.94
CA SER A 140 -18.42 -0.10 -19.02
C SER A 140 -19.81 -0.40 -18.46
N VAL A 141 -20.12 -1.68 -18.28
CA VAL A 141 -21.37 -2.15 -17.68
C VAL A 141 -21.13 -2.40 -16.19
N ASP A 142 -22.06 -1.96 -15.38
CA ASP A 142 -22.06 -2.25 -13.93
C ASP A 142 -22.04 -3.77 -13.70
N PRO A 143 -20.98 -4.32 -13.09
CA PRO A 143 -20.88 -5.77 -12.90
C PRO A 143 -21.99 -6.34 -11.98
N THR A 144 -22.62 -5.49 -11.16
CA THR A 144 -23.74 -5.87 -10.28
C THR A 144 -25.10 -5.77 -10.96
N ALA A 145 -25.16 -5.37 -12.25
CA ALA A 145 -26.43 -5.12 -12.94
C ALA A 145 -27.38 -6.33 -12.95
N TRP A 146 -26.87 -7.56 -12.97
CA TRP A 146 -27.64 -8.77 -12.95
C TRP A 146 -28.39 -9.01 -11.62
N LEU A 147 -27.98 -8.33 -10.54
CA LEU A 147 -28.57 -8.40 -9.21
C LEU A 147 -29.70 -7.38 -8.99
N ARG A 148 -29.97 -6.49 -9.96
CA ARG A 148 -31.08 -5.50 -9.86
C ARG A 148 -32.45 -6.18 -9.79
N SER A 149 -32.54 -7.39 -10.32
CA SER A 149 -33.64 -8.30 -10.07
C SER A 149 -33.10 -9.46 -9.25
N GLU A 150 -33.76 -9.75 -8.15
CA GLU A 150 -33.36 -10.86 -7.27
C GLU A 150 -33.31 -12.17 -8.07
N PRO A 151 -32.19 -12.93 -8.02
CA PRO A 151 -32.11 -14.24 -8.70
C PRO A 151 -33.17 -15.21 -8.17
N GLU A 152 -33.84 -15.91 -9.08
CA GLU A 152 -34.87 -16.86 -8.72
C GLU A 152 -34.32 -18.15 -8.08
N GLY A 153 -35.10 -18.79 -7.23
CA GLY A 153 -34.83 -20.15 -6.70
C GLY A 153 -33.73 -20.18 -5.62
N LEU A 154 -33.34 -19.05 -5.05
CA LEU A 154 -32.39 -19.01 -3.96
C LEU A 154 -33.04 -19.48 -2.64
N PRO A 155 -32.31 -20.23 -1.78
CA PRO A 155 -32.75 -20.54 -0.42
C PRO A 155 -33.11 -19.26 0.34
N GLN A 156 -34.28 -19.24 0.95
CA GLN A 156 -34.80 -18.04 1.59
C GLN A 156 -34.16 -17.77 2.96
N GLU A 157 -33.69 -18.82 3.61
CA GLU A 157 -33.09 -18.79 4.94
C GLU A 157 -31.59 -18.46 4.93
N LEU A 158 -30.91 -18.64 3.80
CA LEU A 158 -29.45 -18.41 3.72
C LEU A 158 -29.11 -16.95 3.48
N PRO A 159 -28.16 -16.39 4.23
CA PRO A 159 -27.60 -15.07 3.97
C PRO A 159 -27.01 -14.93 2.57
N ARG A 160 -27.18 -13.77 1.96
CA ARG A 160 -26.77 -13.46 0.59
C ARG A 160 -25.63 -12.46 0.58
N ILE A 161 -24.52 -12.87 0.00
CA ILE A 161 -23.27 -12.07 -0.03
C ILE A 161 -22.93 -11.72 -1.47
N VAL A 162 -22.92 -10.44 -1.79
CA VAL A 162 -22.46 -9.92 -3.09
C VAL A 162 -20.94 -9.74 -3.02
N LEU A 163 -20.22 -10.22 -4.04
CA LEU A 163 -18.80 -9.99 -4.26
C LEU A 163 -18.63 -9.14 -5.51
N ALA A 164 -18.04 -7.96 -5.39
CA ALA A 164 -17.83 -7.09 -6.54
C ALA A 164 -16.48 -6.36 -6.47
N HIS A 165 -15.95 -5.98 -7.62
CA HIS A 165 -14.70 -5.25 -7.75
C HIS A 165 -14.90 -4.02 -8.65
N GLY A 166 -14.57 -2.83 -8.12
CA GLY A 166 -14.71 -1.58 -8.86
C GLY A 166 -15.01 -0.38 -7.97
N SER A 167 -15.07 0.81 -8.59
CA SER A 167 -15.34 2.06 -7.90
C SER A 167 -16.83 2.23 -7.58
N THR A 168 -17.12 2.91 -6.48
CA THR A 168 -18.48 3.36 -6.12
C THR A 168 -18.58 4.87 -6.21
N GLN A 169 -19.79 5.43 -6.11
CA GLN A 169 -19.99 6.88 -6.13
C GLN A 169 -19.20 7.55 -4.98
N GLY A 170 -18.31 8.50 -5.32
CA GLY A 170 -17.46 9.20 -4.38
C GLY A 170 -16.17 8.48 -3.98
N PHE A 171 -15.91 7.25 -4.51
CA PHE A 171 -14.71 6.46 -4.17
C PHE A 171 -14.14 5.76 -5.40
N SER A 172 -12.95 6.22 -5.83
CA SER A 172 -12.19 5.66 -6.96
C SER A 172 -10.72 5.54 -6.59
N SER A 173 -10.09 4.43 -6.96
CA SER A 173 -8.66 4.17 -6.73
C SER A 173 -7.72 5.13 -7.47
N SER A 174 -8.19 5.75 -8.57
CA SER A 174 -7.38 6.66 -9.38
C SER A 174 -7.19 8.05 -8.78
N GLY A 175 -8.00 8.44 -7.79
CA GLY A 175 -7.96 9.78 -7.20
C GLY A 175 -8.36 10.89 -8.16
N GLU A 176 -8.89 10.55 -9.33
CA GLU A 176 -9.47 11.48 -10.29
C GLU A 176 -10.88 11.87 -9.85
N SER A 177 -11.25 13.12 -10.07
CA SER A 177 -12.56 13.63 -9.70
C SER A 177 -13.66 12.78 -10.32
N ASP A 178 -14.71 12.50 -9.58
CA ASP A 178 -15.85 11.58 -9.83
C ASP A 178 -16.54 11.64 -11.21
N ASN A 179 -16.05 12.39 -12.17
CA ASN A 179 -16.79 12.73 -13.38
C ASN A 179 -16.29 12.11 -14.69
N GLU A 180 -15.16 11.38 -14.75
CA GLU A 180 -14.55 11.12 -16.06
C GLU A 180 -14.43 9.68 -16.54
N SER A 181 -14.52 8.65 -15.71
CA SER A 181 -14.55 7.28 -16.24
C SER A 181 -15.65 6.44 -15.61
N GLY A 182 -16.77 6.25 -16.30
CA GLY A 182 -17.80 5.28 -15.90
C GLY A 182 -17.32 3.81 -16.00
N ILE A 183 -16.02 3.59 -15.87
CA ILE A 183 -15.35 2.29 -16.01
C ILE A 183 -15.33 1.58 -14.66
N ASN A 184 -15.67 0.29 -14.65
CA ASN A 184 -15.72 -0.58 -13.47
C ASN A 184 -16.56 0.02 -12.32
N ARG A 185 -17.63 0.74 -12.67
CA ARG A 185 -18.47 1.44 -11.70
C ARG A 185 -19.56 0.51 -11.16
N ILE A 186 -19.64 0.44 -9.84
CA ILE A 186 -20.66 -0.28 -9.08
C ILE A 186 -21.70 0.72 -8.56
N ASN A 187 -22.98 0.49 -8.86
CA ASN A 187 -24.09 1.31 -8.39
C ASN A 187 -24.82 0.60 -7.23
N ILE A 188 -24.30 0.72 -6.03
CA ILE A 188 -24.86 0.07 -4.83
C ILE A 188 -26.32 0.47 -4.60
N ASP A 189 -26.67 1.73 -4.87
CA ASP A 189 -28.04 2.24 -4.69
C ASP A 189 -29.06 1.59 -5.63
N GLN A 190 -28.61 0.90 -6.69
CA GLN A 190 -29.47 0.15 -7.60
C GLN A 190 -29.69 -1.32 -7.19
N LEU A 191 -28.99 -1.77 -6.16
CA LEU A 191 -29.25 -3.09 -5.58
C LEU A 191 -30.57 -3.02 -4.77
N PRO A 192 -31.47 -4.02 -4.90
CA PRO A 192 -32.72 -4.05 -4.14
C PRO A 192 -32.47 -4.01 -2.63
N THR A 193 -33.09 -3.07 -1.97
CA THR A 193 -32.96 -2.88 -0.51
C THR A 193 -33.45 -4.12 0.24
N GLY A 194 -32.64 -4.62 1.18
CA GLY A 194 -32.99 -5.80 2.01
C GLY A 194 -32.85 -7.14 1.30
N SER A 195 -32.41 -7.18 0.02
CA SER A 195 -32.21 -8.46 -0.69
C SER A 195 -30.85 -9.08 -0.42
N TYR A 196 -29.88 -8.31 0.06
CA TYR A 196 -28.50 -8.75 0.27
C TYR A 196 -28.01 -8.37 1.67
N ASP A 197 -27.46 -9.35 2.38
CA ASP A 197 -27.03 -9.20 3.77
C ASP A 197 -25.66 -8.56 3.87
N TYR A 198 -24.78 -8.79 2.88
CA TYR A 198 -23.46 -8.18 2.81
C TYR A 198 -23.01 -7.92 1.37
N VAL A 199 -22.33 -6.78 1.16
CA VAL A 199 -21.70 -6.41 -0.12
C VAL A 199 -20.20 -6.25 0.11
N ALA A 200 -19.44 -7.23 -0.34
CA ALA A 200 -17.99 -7.26 -0.25
C ALA A 200 -17.38 -6.60 -1.50
N LEU A 201 -16.59 -5.53 -1.30
CA LEU A 201 -16.03 -4.71 -2.38
C LEU A 201 -14.50 -4.74 -2.38
N GLY A 202 -13.89 -4.79 -3.57
CA GLY A 202 -12.47 -4.54 -3.84
C GLY A 202 -12.27 -3.38 -4.82
N ASP A 203 -11.01 -3.00 -5.13
CA ASP A 203 -10.52 -1.89 -5.96
C ASP A 203 -9.99 -0.71 -5.11
N TRP A 204 -10.65 -0.35 -4.02
CA TRP A 204 -10.14 0.66 -3.12
C TRP A 204 -9.17 0.06 -2.11
N HIS A 205 -7.89 0.45 -2.17
CA HIS A 205 -6.82 -0.16 -1.35
C HIS A 205 -6.88 0.21 0.15
N GLY A 206 -7.71 1.19 0.53
CA GLY A 206 -8.01 1.50 1.92
C GLY A 206 -9.30 0.83 2.37
N MET A 207 -9.44 0.63 3.68
CA MET A 207 -10.69 0.16 4.26
C MET A 207 -11.73 1.29 4.30
N LYS A 208 -12.98 1.00 3.88
CA LYS A 208 -14.05 1.99 3.89
C LYS A 208 -15.43 1.35 4.04
N GLN A 209 -16.20 1.83 4.99
CA GLN A 209 -17.63 1.53 5.07
C GLN A 209 -18.42 2.43 4.13
N ILE A 210 -19.23 1.85 3.26
CA ILE A 210 -20.09 2.58 2.32
C ILE A 210 -21.52 2.67 2.85
N THR A 211 -22.06 1.51 3.30
CA THR A 211 -23.35 1.41 3.99
C THR A 211 -23.19 0.50 5.21
N ASN A 212 -24.28 0.27 5.97
CA ASN A 212 -24.24 -0.63 7.13
C ASN A 212 -23.81 -2.06 6.78
N ASN A 213 -23.99 -2.47 5.52
CA ASN A 213 -23.68 -3.82 5.04
C ASN A 213 -22.78 -3.85 3.79
N ALA A 214 -22.25 -2.71 3.33
CA ALA A 214 -21.35 -2.64 2.18
C ALA A 214 -20.00 -2.01 2.57
N TRP A 215 -18.90 -2.73 2.26
CA TRP A 215 -17.56 -2.35 2.67
C TRP A 215 -16.52 -2.61 1.60
N PHE A 216 -15.57 -1.69 1.46
CA PHE A 216 -14.25 -1.96 0.94
C PHE A 216 -13.36 -2.47 2.08
N CYS A 217 -12.70 -3.61 1.88
CA CYS A 217 -11.77 -4.16 2.87
C CYS A 217 -10.38 -3.53 2.80
N GLY A 218 -10.01 -2.99 1.65
CA GLY A 218 -8.65 -2.57 1.34
C GLY A 218 -7.71 -3.72 1.02
N THR A 219 -6.44 -3.40 0.81
CA THR A 219 -5.37 -4.38 0.61
C THR A 219 -4.85 -4.91 1.96
N PRO A 220 -4.60 -6.22 2.11
CA PRO A 220 -4.09 -6.81 3.37
C PRO A 220 -2.65 -6.39 3.69
N GLU A 221 -1.87 -6.01 2.67
CA GLU A 221 -0.55 -5.44 2.83
C GLU A 221 -0.45 -4.12 2.05
N GLN A 222 -0.06 -3.07 2.71
CA GLN A 222 0.05 -1.76 2.08
C GLN A 222 1.03 -1.77 0.91
N ASP A 223 0.69 -1.11 -0.19
CA ASP A 223 1.44 -1.13 -1.45
C ASP A 223 1.94 0.23 -1.92
N ARG A 224 1.54 1.30 -1.25
CA ARG A 224 1.88 2.70 -1.54
C ARG A 224 1.74 3.58 -0.30
N PHE A 225 2.34 4.77 -0.31
CA PHE A 225 2.03 5.77 0.71
C PHE A 225 0.56 6.15 0.64
N ALA A 226 -0.11 6.21 1.80
CA ALA A 226 -1.51 6.57 1.87
C ALA A 226 -1.75 7.98 1.29
N LYS A 227 -2.81 8.11 0.48
CA LYS A 227 -3.23 9.40 -0.06
C LYS A 227 -4.52 9.82 0.65
N GLY A 228 -4.48 10.99 1.28
CA GLY A 228 -5.63 11.59 1.97
C GLY A 228 -5.93 10.97 3.33
N GLU A 229 -6.83 11.63 4.06
CA GLU A 229 -7.27 11.20 5.38
C GLU A 229 -8.24 10.01 5.29
N GLY A 230 -8.19 9.13 6.30
CA GLY A 230 -9.12 8.01 6.43
C GLY A 230 -8.87 6.81 5.53
N ASN A 231 -7.78 6.82 4.73
CA ASN A 231 -7.35 5.65 3.98
C ASN A 231 -6.52 4.74 4.87
N GLN A 232 -7.06 3.59 5.26
CA GLN A 232 -6.44 2.63 6.18
C GLN A 232 -6.12 1.32 5.45
N PRO A 233 -5.02 1.23 4.69
CA PRO A 233 -4.56 -0.02 4.07
C PRO A 233 -3.88 -0.93 5.10
N GLY A 234 -3.65 -2.18 4.72
CA GLY A 234 -3.00 -3.16 5.58
C GLY A 234 -3.95 -3.80 6.58
N ASN A 235 -5.24 -3.91 6.21
CA ASN A 235 -6.28 -4.52 7.03
C ASN A 235 -7.05 -5.57 6.24
N VAL A 236 -7.77 -6.42 6.96
CA VAL A 236 -8.81 -7.33 6.47
C VAL A 236 -10.02 -7.24 7.38
N LEU A 237 -11.18 -7.65 6.90
CA LEU A 237 -12.41 -7.63 7.66
C LEU A 237 -12.84 -9.06 8.03
N SER A 238 -13.11 -9.31 9.30
CA SER A 238 -13.85 -10.48 9.75
C SER A 238 -15.32 -10.11 9.83
N VAL A 239 -16.15 -10.82 9.11
CA VAL A 239 -17.59 -10.53 9.00
C VAL A 239 -18.36 -11.70 9.57
N GLU A 240 -19.27 -11.42 10.51
CA GLU A 240 -20.18 -12.41 11.08
C GLU A 240 -21.63 -12.05 10.73
N ILE A 241 -22.34 -13.01 10.16
CA ILE A 241 -23.79 -12.93 9.88
C ILE A 241 -24.45 -14.07 10.63
N SER A 242 -25.25 -13.72 11.65
CA SER A 242 -25.95 -14.70 12.47
C SER A 242 -27.14 -15.28 11.75
N ASP A 243 -27.98 -14.41 11.18
CA ASP A 243 -29.17 -14.77 10.43
C ASP A 243 -29.36 -13.82 9.25
N ARG A 244 -30.16 -14.25 8.29
CA ARG A 244 -30.56 -13.40 7.17
C ARG A 244 -31.34 -12.17 7.67
N ASP A 245 -31.23 -11.08 6.92
CA ASP A 245 -31.85 -9.76 7.18
C ASP A 245 -31.36 -9.06 8.46
N GLN A 246 -30.31 -9.58 9.10
CA GLN A 246 -29.63 -8.90 10.21
C GLN A 246 -28.43 -8.10 9.73
N THR A 247 -28.16 -7.00 10.41
CA THR A 247 -26.93 -6.21 10.15
C THR A 247 -25.71 -7.05 10.50
N PRO A 248 -24.76 -7.23 9.56
CA PRO A 248 -23.54 -7.99 9.80
C PRO A 248 -22.67 -7.32 10.87
N SER A 249 -22.02 -8.12 11.71
CA SER A 249 -20.96 -7.66 12.60
C SER A 249 -19.64 -7.66 11.82
N VAL A 250 -18.91 -6.53 11.80
CA VAL A 250 -17.66 -6.38 11.08
C VAL A 250 -16.56 -5.98 12.05
N GLU A 251 -15.53 -6.82 12.14
CA GLU A 251 -14.32 -6.55 12.93
C GLU A 251 -13.12 -6.34 11.99
N ILE A 252 -12.28 -5.36 12.33
CA ILE A 252 -11.12 -4.95 11.53
C ILE A 252 -9.86 -5.55 12.13
N PHE A 253 -9.07 -6.25 11.31
CA PHE A 253 -7.80 -6.83 11.72
C PHE A 253 -6.65 -6.25 10.89
N LYS A 254 -5.65 -5.70 11.57
CA LYS A 254 -4.42 -5.23 10.92
C LYS A 254 -3.56 -6.44 10.55
N THR A 255 -3.22 -6.54 9.27
CA THR A 255 -2.41 -7.62 8.68
C THR A 255 -1.11 -7.11 8.07
N GLY A 256 -1.07 -5.85 7.65
CA GLY A 256 0.11 -5.23 7.04
C GLY A 256 1.33 -5.25 7.96
N GLN A 257 2.45 -5.72 7.44
CA GLN A 257 3.72 -5.90 8.15
C GLN A 257 4.75 -4.82 7.80
N ILE A 258 4.56 -4.13 6.67
CA ILE A 258 5.47 -3.11 6.14
C ILE A 258 5.03 -1.74 6.64
N GLY A 259 5.97 -0.97 7.20
CA GLY A 259 5.74 0.41 7.57
C GLY A 259 5.88 1.34 6.36
N TRP A 260 4.84 2.14 6.08
CA TRP A 260 4.85 3.21 5.08
C TRP A 260 4.66 4.52 5.80
N HIS A 261 5.76 5.15 6.19
CA HIS A 261 5.74 6.34 7.05
C HIS A 261 5.83 7.61 6.21
N ALA A 262 4.93 8.55 6.43
CA ALA A 262 4.94 9.88 5.82
C ALA A 262 4.59 10.90 6.92
N PRO A 263 5.54 11.23 7.83
CA PRO A 263 5.31 12.23 8.84
C PRO A 263 5.14 13.62 8.24
N ASP A 264 4.62 14.56 9.03
CA ASP A 264 4.54 15.96 8.64
C ASP A 264 5.92 16.54 8.31
N ALA A 265 5.95 17.61 7.52
CA ALA A 265 7.19 18.25 7.12
C ALA A 265 7.93 18.84 8.33
N PHE A 266 9.23 18.62 8.36
CA PHE A 266 10.11 19.17 9.39
C PHE A 266 10.74 20.48 8.96
N GLN A 267 10.90 21.42 9.92
CA GLN A 267 11.65 22.65 9.74
C GLN A 267 12.88 22.61 10.65
N LEU A 268 14.07 22.74 10.04
CA LEU A 268 15.37 22.70 10.70
C LEU A 268 15.96 24.10 10.69
N ASN A 269 15.98 24.78 11.84
CA ASN A 269 16.56 26.12 11.95
C ASN A 269 17.81 26.14 12.83
N CYS A 270 18.12 25.01 13.46
CA CYS A 270 19.30 24.82 14.31
C CYS A 270 19.65 23.34 14.47
N GLU A 271 20.80 23.06 15.06
CA GLU A 271 21.24 21.67 15.30
C GLU A 271 20.35 20.91 16.28
N THR A 272 19.70 21.60 17.21
CA THR A 272 18.75 20.99 18.16
C THR A 272 17.51 20.45 17.44
N ASP A 273 17.06 21.11 16.36
CA ASP A 273 15.94 20.62 15.54
C ASP A 273 16.32 19.32 14.81
N LEU A 274 17.59 19.20 14.39
CA LEU A 274 18.11 17.97 13.79
C LEU A 274 18.15 16.81 14.81
N ASP A 275 18.50 17.07 16.05
CA ASP A 275 18.44 16.07 17.12
C ASP A 275 17.00 15.66 17.40
N GLY A 276 16.06 16.61 17.35
CA GLY A 276 14.62 16.38 17.46
C GLY A 276 14.09 15.51 16.29
N LEU A 277 14.47 15.82 15.05
CA LEU A 277 14.14 15.01 13.88
C LEU A 277 14.63 13.57 14.06
N LYS A 278 15.90 13.39 14.45
CA LYS A 278 16.48 12.07 14.68
C LYS A 278 15.69 11.28 15.73
N ALA A 279 15.37 11.90 16.88
CA ALA A 279 14.62 11.24 17.94
C ALA A 279 13.22 10.82 17.48
N GLN A 280 12.51 11.68 16.74
CA GLN A 280 11.18 11.34 16.19
C GLN A 280 11.25 10.21 15.16
N LEU A 281 12.28 10.20 14.30
CA LEU A 281 12.46 9.11 13.34
C LEU A 281 12.85 7.80 14.03
N ASP A 282 13.67 7.81 15.07
CA ASP A 282 14.03 6.64 15.85
C ASP A 282 12.80 6.07 16.59
N GLU A 283 11.90 6.90 17.10
CA GLU A 283 10.62 6.47 17.69
C GLU A 283 9.68 5.90 16.63
N LEU A 284 9.51 6.58 15.50
CA LEU A 284 8.61 6.18 14.41
C LEU A 284 9.01 4.83 13.82
N LEU A 285 10.31 4.63 13.57
CA LEU A 285 10.83 3.42 12.96
C LEU A 285 11.02 2.26 13.95
N GLY A 286 11.18 2.55 15.25
CA GLY A 286 11.17 1.57 16.33
C GLY A 286 12.10 0.35 16.13
N GLY A 287 13.25 0.51 15.48
CA GLY A 287 14.18 -0.58 15.14
C GLY A 287 13.73 -1.46 13.95
N ARG A 288 12.59 -1.19 13.33
CA ARG A 288 12.02 -1.92 12.16
C ARG A 288 12.47 -1.38 10.81
N ALA A 289 13.49 -0.52 10.79
CA ALA A 289 13.92 0.19 9.58
C ALA A 289 14.16 -0.70 8.35
N SER A 290 14.65 -1.94 8.53
CA SER A 290 14.89 -2.87 7.41
C SER A 290 13.64 -3.36 6.67
N SER A 291 12.45 -3.08 7.21
CA SER A 291 11.17 -3.49 6.62
C SER A 291 10.30 -2.31 6.20
N ASP A 292 10.77 -1.08 6.39
CA ASP A 292 9.93 0.11 6.29
C ASP A 292 10.36 1.05 5.15
N LEU A 293 9.41 1.84 4.68
CA LEU A 293 9.59 2.92 3.71
C LEU A 293 9.29 4.25 4.39
N LEU A 294 10.05 5.29 4.07
CA LEU A 294 9.88 6.62 4.62
C LEU A 294 9.80 7.66 3.50
N LYS A 295 8.77 8.48 3.53
CA LYS A 295 8.68 9.72 2.76
C LYS A 295 8.87 10.87 3.72
N LEU A 296 9.92 11.67 3.52
CA LEU A 296 10.35 12.73 4.42
C LEU A 296 10.45 14.05 3.66
N SER A 297 9.80 15.08 4.17
CA SER A 297 9.92 16.47 3.67
C SER A 297 10.61 17.31 4.74
N VAL A 298 11.71 17.99 4.37
CA VAL A 298 12.53 18.77 5.30
C VAL A 298 12.88 20.11 4.67
N GLY A 299 12.61 21.19 5.37
CA GLY A 299 13.01 22.54 4.98
C GLY A 299 13.79 23.24 6.07
N GLY A 300 14.25 24.47 5.77
CA GLY A 300 14.90 25.34 6.74
C GLY A 300 16.32 25.74 6.37
N ALA A 301 17.16 25.98 7.39
CA ALA A 301 18.55 26.35 7.20
C ALA A 301 19.44 25.72 8.27
N LEU A 302 20.62 25.25 7.86
CA LEU A 302 21.58 24.60 8.76
C LEU A 302 23.00 25.15 8.52
N SER A 303 23.80 25.13 9.59
CA SER A 303 25.23 25.38 9.52
C SER A 303 25.95 24.32 8.68
N PHE A 304 27.22 24.51 8.36
CA PHE A 304 28.02 23.50 7.65
C PHE A 304 28.04 22.17 8.40
N ASN A 305 28.23 22.21 9.72
CA ASN A 305 28.24 21.03 10.56
C ASN A 305 26.83 20.39 10.61
N GLY A 306 25.77 21.21 10.67
CA GLY A 306 24.39 20.75 10.63
C GLY A 306 24.06 20.02 9.34
N ILE A 307 24.46 20.53 8.19
CA ILE A 307 24.30 19.88 6.88
C ILE A 307 25.03 18.53 6.84
N GLU A 308 26.28 18.47 7.29
CA GLU A 308 27.04 17.23 7.32
C GLU A 308 26.34 16.15 8.19
N ARG A 309 25.90 16.53 9.38
CA ARG A 309 25.14 15.62 10.28
C ARG A 309 23.83 15.17 9.65
N PHE A 310 23.12 16.06 8.96
CA PHE A 310 21.90 15.73 8.23
C PHE A 310 22.19 14.73 7.10
N GLU A 311 23.21 14.96 6.27
CA GLU A 311 23.60 14.06 5.20
C GLU A 311 23.97 12.66 5.72
N GLN A 312 24.73 12.58 6.82
CA GLN A 312 25.06 11.32 7.49
C GLN A 312 23.82 10.58 8.00
N LEU A 313 22.85 11.31 8.56
CA LEU A 313 21.58 10.73 8.99
C LEU A 313 20.81 10.17 7.78
N MET A 314 20.71 10.93 6.68
CA MET A 314 20.02 10.49 5.47
C MET A 314 20.71 9.30 4.82
N GLU A 315 22.03 9.25 4.79
CA GLU A 315 22.80 8.11 4.30
C GLU A 315 22.53 6.85 5.13
N SER A 316 22.55 6.97 6.45
CA SER A 316 22.22 5.89 7.37
C SER A 316 20.79 5.37 7.16
N LEU A 317 19.81 6.26 6.95
CA LEU A 317 18.43 5.89 6.67
C LEU A 317 18.29 5.19 5.31
N ARG A 318 18.96 5.67 4.25
CA ARG A 318 18.97 5.01 2.93
C ARG A 318 19.54 3.60 3.00
N ALA A 319 20.56 3.38 3.81
CA ALA A 319 21.15 2.06 3.99
C ALA A 319 20.19 1.08 4.71
N ARG A 320 19.48 1.55 5.73
CA ARG A 320 18.62 0.72 6.59
C ARG A 320 17.22 0.50 6.03
N LEU A 321 16.59 1.53 5.45
CA LEU A 321 15.21 1.48 4.94
C LEU A 321 15.12 0.71 3.62
N ILE A 322 13.96 0.15 3.34
CA ILE A 322 13.63 -0.35 1.99
C ILE A 322 13.73 0.82 1.00
N ARG A 323 13.13 1.97 1.34
CA ARG A 323 13.18 3.18 0.52
C ARG A 323 13.08 4.43 1.40
N LEU A 324 13.90 5.44 1.08
CA LEU A 324 13.76 6.81 1.54
C LEU A 324 13.38 7.69 0.34
N GLU A 325 12.21 8.29 0.37
CA GLU A 325 11.82 9.42 -0.50
C GLU A 325 12.09 10.70 0.28
N LEU A 326 13.06 11.48 -0.17
CA LEU A 326 13.47 12.72 0.48
C LEU A 326 13.13 13.90 -0.42
N ASP A 327 12.28 14.79 0.09
CA ASP A 327 12.03 16.12 -0.46
C ASP A 327 12.66 17.13 0.49
N GLN A 328 13.71 17.84 0.02
CA GLN A 328 14.47 18.73 0.88
C GLN A 328 14.65 20.11 0.25
N ASP A 329 14.44 21.14 1.08
CA ASP A 329 14.71 22.54 0.79
C ASP A 329 15.46 23.15 1.99
N ILE A 330 16.73 22.74 2.15
CA ILE A 330 17.57 23.16 3.25
C ILE A 330 18.64 24.13 2.73
N GLN A 331 18.62 25.35 3.23
CA GLN A 331 19.60 26.35 2.90
C GLN A 331 20.86 26.22 3.78
N VAL A 332 22.00 26.58 3.21
CA VAL A 332 23.26 26.64 3.97
C VAL A 332 23.33 27.98 4.68
N GLU A 333 23.37 27.97 6.00
CA GLU A 333 23.55 29.18 6.82
C GLU A 333 24.69 28.96 7.83
N PRO A 334 25.96 29.27 7.41
CA PRO A 334 27.10 29.03 8.27
C PRO A 334 27.06 29.90 9.52
N SER A 335 27.48 29.33 10.66
CA SER A 335 27.59 30.08 11.89
C SER A 335 28.80 31.08 11.83
N GLU A 336 28.73 32.12 12.63
CA GLU A 336 29.85 33.08 12.75
C GLU A 336 31.17 32.36 13.14
N GLU A 337 31.08 31.37 14.03
CA GLU A 337 32.22 30.56 14.44
C GLU A 337 32.83 29.76 13.26
N GLU A 338 31.97 29.21 12.39
CA GLU A 338 32.42 28.49 11.20
C GLU A 338 33.09 29.44 10.17
N LEU A 339 32.52 30.63 10.00
CA LEU A 339 33.08 31.68 9.12
C LEU A 339 34.40 32.19 9.65
N ASP A 340 34.51 32.43 10.94
CA ASP A 340 35.75 32.85 11.60
C ASP A 340 36.82 31.76 11.46
N ALA A 341 36.50 30.52 11.74
CA ALA A 341 37.41 29.39 11.62
C ALA A 341 37.97 29.21 10.21
N LEU A 342 37.16 29.47 9.17
CA LEU A 342 37.62 29.44 7.78
C LEU A 342 38.53 30.66 7.45
N SER A 343 38.17 31.85 7.95
CA SER A 343 38.85 33.11 7.66
C SER A 343 40.16 33.27 8.42
N GLU A 344 40.37 32.58 9.54
CA GLU A 344 41.57 32.67 10.41
C GLU A 344 42.55 31.49 10.20
N ARG A 345 42.36 30.68 9.15
CA ARG A 345 43.27 29.55 8.86
C ARG A 345 44.70 29.99 8.61
N GLN A 346 45.64 29.10 8.95
CA GLN A 346 47.07 29.34 8.74
C GLN A 346 47.47 29.42 7.26
N ASP A 347 46.73 28.78 6.35
CA ASP A 347 46.94 28.91 4.92
C ASP A 347 46.39 30.25 4.42
N PRO A 348 47.29 31.17 3.97
CA PRO A 348 46.86 32.52 3.60
C PRO A 348 45.93 32.57 2.40
N LEU A 349 46.05 31.59 1.45
CA LEU A 349 45.22 31.56 0.27
C LEU A 349 43.79 31.13 0.62
N ILE A 350 43.69 30.10 1.44
CA ILE A 350 42.37 29.61 1.91
C ILE A 350 41.70 30.71 2.74
N ALA A 351 42.42 31.34 3.67
CA ALA A 351 41.87 32.41 4.51
C ALA A 351 41.39 33.61 3.69
N GLN A 352 42.13 33.97 2.63
CA GLN A 352 41.76 35.08 1.74
C GLN A 352 40.49 34.73 0.94
N VAL A 353 40.44 33.56 0.32
CA VAL A 353 39.25 33.09 -0.44
C VAL A 353 38.01 33.02 0.49
N ALA A 354 38.17 32.51 1.71
CA ALA A 354 37.07 32.45 2.69
C ALA A 354 36.55 33.86 3.04
N LYS A 355 37.45 34.85 3.21
CA LYS A 355 37.03 36.23 3.48
C LYS A 355 36.31 36.88 2.32
N GLU A 356 36.80 36.71 1.10
CA GLU A 356 36.15 37.23 -0.12
C GLU A 356 34.74 36.63 -0.30
N LEU A 357 34.60 35.33 -0.09
CA LEU A 357 33.28 34.66 -0.13
C LEU A 357 32.37 35.14 1.00
N ARG A 358 32.87 35.29 2.22
CA ARG A 358 32.08 35.79 3.35
C ARG A 358 31.58 37.21 3.07
N ASP A 359 32.40 38.10 2.54
CA ASP A 359 32.04 39.49 2.23
C ASP A 359 30.96 39.55 1.11
N SER A 360 30.87 38.50 0.29
CA SER A 360 29.88 38.41 -0.79
C SER A 360 28.59 37.64 -0.44
N ILE A 361 28.43 37.08 0.76
CA ILE A 361 27.28 36.28 1.16
C ILE A 361 25.93 36.97 0.91
N GLU A 362 25.85 38.29 1.12
CA GLU A 362 24.62 39.07 0.93
C GLU A 362 24.36 39.44 -0.55
N THR A 363 25.41 39.43 -1.39
CA THR A 363 25.35 39.91 -2.77
C THR A 363 25.40 38.80 -3.80
N ASP A 364 25.98 37.64 -3.45
CA ASP A 364 26.12 36.48 -4.32
C ASP A 364 25.41 35.25 -3.70
N PRO A 365 24.33 34.77 -4.28
CA PRO A 365 23.61 33.61 -3.77
C PRO A 365 24.44 32.31 -3.74
N LEU A 366 25.52 32.23 -4.50
CA LEU A 366 26.41 31.06 -4.54
C LEU A 366 27.54 31.12 -3.50
N ALA A 367 27.73 32.24 -2.81
CA ALA A 367 28.85 32.41 -1.87
C ALA A 367 28.76 31.40 -0.69
N ARG A 368 27.57 31.12 -0.20
CA ARG A 368 27.36 30.14 0.89
C ARG A 368 27.73 28.72 0.45
N ASP A 369 27.31 28.32 -0.74
CA ASP A 369 27.62 27.00 -1.30
C ASP A 369 29.14 26.88 -1.59
N ALA A 370 29.76 27.94 -2.09
CA ALA A 370 31.18 27.98 -2.32
C ALA A 370 32.00 27.86 -1.00
N LEU A 371 31.58 28.52 0.07
CA LEU A 371 32.16 28.35 1.40
C LEU A 371 32.02 26.94 1.93
N ARG A 372 30.85 26.31 1.74
CA ARG A 372 30.63 24.91 2.10
C ARG A 372 31.59 23.98 1.33
N GLU A 373 31.68 24.14 0.02
CA GLU A 373 32.60 23.33 -0.80
C GLU A 373 34.05 23.53 -0.38
N LEU A 374 34.46 24.77 -0.11
CA LEU A 374 35.79 25.06 0.43
C LEU A 374 36.07 24.30 1.71
N GLN A 375 35.14 24.32 2.67
CA GLN A 375 35.25 23.59 3.95
C GLN A 375 35.34 22.08 3.73
N LEU A 376 34.50 21.49 2.85
CA LEU A 376 34.52 20.05 2.54
C LEU A 376 35.87 19.64 1.92
N HIS A 377 36.43 20.45 1.03
CA HIS A 377 37.76 20.18 0.44
C HIS A 377 38.89 20.25 1.46
N ILE A 378 38.81 21.19 2.39
CA ILE A 378 39.81 21.33 3.47
C ILE A 378 39.77 20.07 4.35
N ARG A 379 38.58 19.64 4.84
CA ARG A 379 38.46 18.46 5.67
C ARG A 379 38.95 17.18 4.98
N LYS A 380 38.68 17.02 3.67
CA LYS A 380 39.18 15.89 2.89
C LYS A 380 40.69 15.87 2.75
N ALA A 381 41.33 17.06 2.77
CA ALA A 381 42.80 17.18 2.68
C ALA A 381 43.49 16.92 4.04
N GLU A 382 42.77 17.07 5.14
CA GLU A 382 43.26 16.85 6.52
C GLU A 382 43.01 15.42 7.05
N ALA A 383 42.14 14.65 6.40
CA ALA A 383 41.82 13.25 6.70
C ALA A 383 42.75 12.28 5.98
#